data_453210a8b5404ac43b34b0de878020b5
#
_entry.id   453210a8b5404ac43b34b0de878020b5
#
_cell.length_a   1.000
_cell.length_b   1.000
_cell.length_c   1.000
_cell.angle_alpha   90.00
_cell.angle_beta   90.00
_cell.angle_gamma   90.00
#
_symmetry.space_group_name_H-M   'P 1'
#
loop_
_entity.id
_entity.type
_entity.pdbx_description
1 polymer ?
#
loop_
_entity_poly.entity_id
_entity_poly.type
_entity_poly.pdbx_seq_one_letter_code
_entity_poly.pdbx_strand_id
1 'polypeptide(L)'
;MNDNVSFNDEGFDESLDDVNFCMVPDPFSCTLQIDVQKGEASYLKEIYAPLLEGLDPTFQFVTINENDEFDFSKAAADDYDGGARKDFFHHCQAISVVLFLYEEFGRLSATNIQKNFDFSPWEFHHRVELPAHAKPRITAGQDFYETFPDLPLWSICPVHCGNEHLRFHLFVKNFKDMKSFYESLTSKKATSVSAGFCFFTLYSQSGFDVQLSLKYMPEILPQTSNSARLRLKIKDINAVMDILSDRPIRKGDTLWVVKDPDGNALLIEETEPSSLSKMKKRLSSNASLDTSDYENVIFTLKLRGKQ
;
A
#
# COMPACT_ATOMS: atom_id res chain seq x y z
N MET A 1 -53.92 36.38 45.83
CA MET A 1 -54.02 35.20 44.96
C MET A 1 -52.59 34.80 44.69
N ASN A 2 -52.16 33.77 45.38
CA ASN A 2 -50.81 33.23 45.35
C ASN A 2 -50.82 32.06 44.36
N ASP A 3 -50.03 32.12 43.33
CA ASP A 3 -49.77 30.95 42.46
C ASP A 3 -48.34 30.51 42.70
N ASN A 4 -48.24 29.37 43.41
CA ASN A 4 -47.02 28.63 43.60
C ASN A 4 -46.68 27.83 42.29
N VAL A 5 -45.54 28.16 41.68
CA VAL A 5 -44.96 27.37 40.65
C VAL A 5 -43.92 26.41 41.27
N SER A 6 -44.20 25.13 41.27
CA SER A 6 -43.30 24.09 41.73
C SER A 6 -42.24 23.83 40.62
N PHE A 7 -40.98 23.96 40.94
CA PHE A 7 -39.88 23.47 40.11
C PHE A 7 -39.74 21.98 40.31
N ASN A 8 -39.97 21.24 39.23
CA ASN A 8 -39.57 19.85 39.14
C ASN A 8 -38.08 19.76 38.80
N ASP A 9 -37.35 19.18 39.72
CA ASP A 9 -35.94 18.81 39.61
C ASP A 9 -35.88 17.53 38.74
N GLU A 10 -35.77 17.70 37.40
CA GLU A 10 -35.47 16.60 36.48
C GLU A 10 -33.99 16.32 36.52
N GLY A 11 -33.63 15.20 37.11
CA GLY A 11 -32.27 14.68 37.16
C GLY A 11 -31.66 14.58 35.79
N PHE A 12 -30.55 15.29 35.59
CA PHE A 12 -29.64 15.08 34.46
C PHE A 12 -29.00 13.70 34.61
N ASP A 13 -29.49 12.76 33.84
CA ASP A 13 -28.85 11.50 33.57
C ASP A 13 -27.66 11.76 32.66
N GLU A 14 -26.46 11.96 33.25
CA GLU A 14 -25.20 11.96 32.51
C GLU A 14 -24.95 10.54 31.98
N SER A 15 -25.64 10.15 30.91
CA SER A 15 -25.14 9.07 30.08
C SER A 15 -23.80 9.55 29.53
N LEU A 16 -22.73 8.94 30.00
CA LEU A 16 -21.39 8.98 29.40
C LEU A 16 -21.55 8.43 27.97
N ASP A 17 -21.96 9.32 27.06
CA ASP A 17 -21.89 9.04 25.63
C ASP A 17 -20.45 8.62 25.35
N ASP A 18 -20.32 7.40 24.83
CA ASP A 18 -19.10 6.84 24.27
C ASP A 18 -18.40 7.92 23.46
N VAL A 19 -17.31 8.46 24.00
CA VAL A 19 -16.41 9.36 23.28
C VAL A 19 -15.86 8.51 22.16
N ASN A 20 -16.53 8.56 21.04
CA ASN A 20 -16.10 7.96 19.79
C ASN A 20 -14.76 8.65 19.45
N PHE A 21 -13.66 8.08 19.96
CA PHE A 21 -12.32 8.51 19.62
C PHE A 21 -12.22 8.43 18.11
N CYS A 22 -12.45 9.55 17.44
CA CYS A 22 -12.25 9.67 16.01
C CYS A 22 -10.75 9.36 15.78
N MET A 23 -10.48 8.10 15.46
CA MET A 23 -9.13 7.65 15.14
C MET A 23 -8.63 8.53 14.01
N VAL A 24 -7.61 9.32 14.30
CA VAL A 24 -6.95 10.14 13.27
C VAL A 24 -6.46 9.18 12.19
N PRO A 25 -6.90 9.34 10.93
CA PRO A 25 -6.46 8.45 9.86
C PRO A 25 -4.94 8.44 9.77
N ASP A 26 -4.34 7.24 9.74
CA ASP A 26 -2.89 7.10 9.57
C ASP A 26 -2.51 7.31 8.10
N PRO A 27 -1.74 8.35 7.74
CA PRO A 27 -1.28 8.57 6.38
C PRO A 27 -0.40 7.41 5.87
N PHE A 28 0.29 6.72 6.78
CA PHE A 28 1.17 5.59 6.47
C PHE A 28 0.46 4.23 6.62
N SER A 29 -0.85 4.19 6.43
CA SER A 29 -1.62 2.93 6.39
C SER A 29 -1.26 2.04 5.20
N CYS A 30 -0.72 2.63 4.14
CA CYS A 30 -0.11 1.94 3.00
C CYS A 30 1.18 2.66 2.62
N THR A 31 2.26 1.92 2.51
CA THR A 31 3.59 2.41 2.09
C THR A 31 4.21 1.43 1.10
N LEU A 32 5.26 1.86 0.42
CA LEU A 32 6.08 1.02 -0.45
C LEU A 32 7.41 0.75 0.23
N GLN A 33 7.77 -0.53 0.37
CA GLN A 33 9.10 -0.95 0.79
C GLN A 33 9.88 -1.45 -0.40
N ILE A 34 11.09 -0.94 -0.57
CA ILE A 34 12.05 -1.37 -1.58
C ILE A 34 13.27 -1.94 -0.85
N ASP A 35 13.59 -3.20 -1.14
CA ASP A 35 14.77 -3.87 -0.61
C ASP A 35 15.85 -3.86 -1.69
N VAL A 36 17.05 -3.39 -1.34
CA VAL A 36 18.22 -3.32 -2.22
C VAL A 36 19.42 -4.01 -1.59
N GLN A 37 20.48 -4.23 -2.37
CA GLN A 37 21.72 -4.75 -1.84
C GLN A 37 22.37 -3.78 -0.86
N LYS A 38 23.19 -4.33 0.00
CA LYS A 38 23.96 -3.53 0.97
C LYS A 38 24.87 -2.52 0.26
N GLY A 39 24.77 -1.27 0.68
CA GLY A 39 25.49 -0.13 0.12
C GLY A 39 24.75 0.61 -1.01
N GLU A 40 23.63 0.12 -1.51
CA GLU A 40 22.89 0.73 -2.63
C GLU A 40 21.76 1.65 -2.18
N ALA A 41 21.31 1.57 -0.92
CA ALA A 41 20.17 2.36 -0.46
C ALA A 41 20.41 3.88 -0.58
N SER A 42 21.61 4.36 -0.29
CA SER A 42 21.95 5.79 -0.39
C SER A 42 21.89 6.27 -1.83
N TYR A 43 22.41 5.49 -2.75
CA TYR A 43 22.39 5.81 -4.19
C TYR A 43 20.96 5.85 -4.73
N LEU A 44 20.12 4.87 -4.39
CA LEU A 44 18.73 4.86 -4.84
C LEU A 44 17.93 6.02 -4.22
N LYS A 45 18.21 6.39 -2.97
CA LYS A 45 17.61 7.56 -2.33
C LYS A 45 17.99 8.86 -3.04
N GLU A 46 19.24 9.02 -3.49
CA GLU A 46 19.68 10.19 -4.27
C GLU A 46 18.91 10.31 -5.59
N ILE A 47 18.63 9.18 -6.26
CA ILE A 47 17.86 9.15 -7.52
C ILE A 47 16.40 9.55 -7.28
N TYR A 48 15.77 9.07 -6.21
CA TYR A 48 14.35 9.30 -5.93
C TYR A 48 14.07 10.59 -5.16
N ALA A 49 15.06 11.14 -4.44
CA ALA A 49 14.89 12.34 -3.63
C ALA A 49 14.30 13.53 -4.40
N PRO A 50 14.73 13.86 -5.64
CA PRO A 50 14.16 14.97 -6.40
C PRO A 50 12.66 14.78 -6.69
N LEU A 51 12.18 13.54 -6.84
CA LEU A 51 10.77 13.25 -7.09
C LEU A 51 9.93 13.38 -5.81
N LEU A 52 10.51 13.06 -4.66
CA LEU A 52 9.82 12.97 -3.37
C LEU A 52 9.99 14.22 -2.49
N GLU A 53 10.84 15.18 -2.87
CA GLU A 53 11.20 16.35 -2.04
C GLU A 53 9.98 17.07 -1.44
N GLY A 54 8.88 17.19 -2.19
CA GLY A 54 7.67 17.89 -1.75
C GLY A 54 6.67 17.04 -0.97
N LEU A 55 6.69 15.73 -1.18
CA LEU A 55 5.67 14.81 -0.64
C LEU A 55 6.22 13.88 0.43
N ASP A 56 7.43 13.38 0.27
CA ASP A 56 8.05 12.39 1.15
C ASP A 56 9.58 12.61 1.30
N PRO A 57 10.03 13.79 1.76
CA PRO A 57 11.46 14.10 1.83
C PRO A 57 12.24 13.19 2.79
N THR A 58 11.54 12.49 3.66
CA THR A 58 12.11 11.56 4.65
C THR A 58 11.95 10.08 4.31
N PHE A 59 11.43 9.77 3.13
CA PHE A 59 11.22 8.40 2.67
C PHE A 59 10.37 7.55 3.62
N GLN A 60 9.24 8.08 4.07
CA GLN A 60 8.31 7.37 4.94
C GLN A 60 7.23 6.62 4.14
N PHE A 61 6.77 7.18 3.01
CA PHE A 61 5.86 6.49 2.09
C PHE A 61 6.59 5.50 1.19
N VAL A 62 7.83 5.83 0.78
CA VAL A 62 8.70 4.97 -0.02
C VAL A 62 9.96 4.67 0.79
N THR A 63 9.98 3.56 1.51
CA THR A 63 11.12 3.14 2.33
C THR A 63 12.11 2.32 1.51
N ILE A 64 13.40 2.59 1.63
CA ILE A 64 14.48 1.86 0.97
C ILE A 64 15.35 1.21 2.03
N ASN A 65 15.38 -0.11 2.05
CA ASN A 65 16.09 -0.92 3.03
C ASN A 65 17.20 -1.74 2.37
N GLU A 66 18.28 -1.92 3.10
CA GLU A 66 19.34 -2.83 2.67
C GLU A 66 19.07 -4.25 3.19
N ASN A 67 19.21 -5.22 2.32
CA ASN A 67 19.02 -6.63 2.63
C ASN A 67 20.23 -7.43 2.10
N ASP A 68 20.98 -8.06 3.01
CA ASP A 68 22.17 -8.86 2.66
C ASP A 68 21.80 -10.13 1.86
N GLU A 69 20.55 -10.59 1.93
CA GLU A 69 20.07 -11.77 1.19
C GLU A 69 19.61 -11.45 -0.24
N PHE A 70 19.55 -10.16 -0.59
CA PHE A 70 19.03 -9.72 -1.89
C PHE A 70 20.12 -9.75 -2.95
N ASP A 71 19.87 -10.47 -4.06
CA ASP A 71 20.81 -10.62 -5.18
C ASP A 71 20.11 -10.25 -6.50
N PHE A 72 20.38 -9.05 -6.99
CA PHE A 72 19.84 -8.55 -8.28
C PHE A 72 20.23 -9.44 -9.47
N SER A 73 21.37 -10.16 -9.39
CA SER A 73 21.83 -11.01 -10.48
C SER A 73 20.89 -12.19 -10.76
N LYS A 74 20.12 -12.60 -9.75
CA LYS A 74 19.10 -13.65 -9.89
C LYS A 74 17.80 -13.13 -10.48
N ALA A 75 17.44 -11.87 -10.18
CA ALA A 75 16.23 -11.24 -10.73
C ALA A 75 16.36 -11.02 -12.26
N ALA A 76 17.57 -10.73 -12.74
CA ALA A 76 17.83 -10.52 -14.17
C ALA A 76 17.97 -11.81 -14.98
N ALA A 77 18.22 -12.96 -14.32
CA ALA A 77 18.50 -14.22 -15.02
C ALA A 77 17.26 -14.99 -15.48
N ASP A 78 16.11 -14.77 -14.85
CA ASP A 78 14.88 -15.49 -15.18
C ASP A 78 14.15 -14.94 -16.44
N ASP A 79 14.58 -13.80 -16.99
CA ASP A 79 13.91 -13.12 -18.11
C ASP A 79 14.58 -13.30 -19.49
N TYR A 80 15.75 -13.95 -19.57
CA TYR A 80 16.43 -14.18 -20.86
C TYR A 80 16.24 -15.60 -21.38
N ASP A 81 14.99 -15.98 -21.68
CA ASP A 81 14.78 -17.06 -22.66
C ASP A 81 14.86 -16.43 -24.08
N GLY A 82 16.01 -16.63 -24.73
CA GLY A 82 16.36 -16.07 -26.03
C GLY A 82 15.54 -16.61 -27.21
N GLY A 83 14.27 -16.86 -27.03
CA GLY A 83 13.32 -17.24 -28.05
C GLY A 83 12.68 -16.02 -28.71
N ALA A 84 13.07 -15.74 -29.95
CA ALA A 84 12.51 -14.70 -30.82
C ALA A 84 11.00 -14.88 -31.07
N ARG A 85 10.16 -14.67 -30.07
CA ARG A 85 8.76 -14.29 -30.22
C ARG A 85 8.69 -12.77 -30.07
N LYS A 86 8.25 -12.11 -31.13
CA LYS A 86 7.75 -10.73 -31.06
C LYS A 86 6.47 -10.80 -30.24
N ASP A 87 6.59 -10.85 -28.93
CA ASP A 87 5.44 -10.77 -28.04
C ASP A 87 4.89 -9.35 -28.14
N PHE A 88 3.62 -9.23 -28.53
CA PHE A 88 2.86 -7.98 -28.58
C PHE A 88 2.62 -7.40 -27.17
N PHE A 89 3.14 -8.05 -26.14
CA PHE A 89 2.97 -7.66 -24.74
C PHE A 89 4.17 -6.90 -24.23
N HIS A 90 3.89 -5.80 -23.54
CA HIS A 90 4.90 -5.08 -22.78
C HIS A 90 5.02 -5.70 -21.39
N HIS A 91 6.14 -6.30 -21.11
CA HIS A 91 6.46 -6.73 -19.75
C HIS A 91 6.77 -5.50 -18.90
N CYS A 92 6.14 -5.37 -17.73
CA CYS A 92 6.43 -4.28 -16.81
C CYS A 92 6.33 -4.75 -15.36
N GLN A 93 6.96 -4.05 -14.45
CA GLN A 93 6.77 -4.28 -13.03
C GLN A 93 5.31 -4.00 -12.66
N ALA A 94 4.70 -4.90 -11.86
CA ALA A 94 3.32 -4.75 -11.44
C ALA A 94 3.12 -3.48 -10.60
N ILE A 95 4.13 -3.11 -9.79
CA ILE A 95 4.07 -1.97 -8.88
C ILE A 95 4.68 -0.73 -9.54
N SER A 96 3.96 0.38 -9.44
CA SER A 96 4.46 1.69 -9.82
C SER A 96 4.04 2.78 -8.83
N VAL A 97 4.76 3.89 -8.83
CA VAL A 97 4.48 5.09 -8.04
C VAL A 97 4.08 6.21 -8.99
N VAL A 98 2.92 6.80 -8.77
CA VAL A 98 2.43 7.93 -9.55
C VAL A 98 2.26 9.13 -8.64
N LEU A 99 2.95 10.21 -8.98
CA LEU A 99 2.87 11.49 -8.28
C LEU A 99 1.96 12.42 -9.07
N PHE A 100 0.89 12.90 -8.45
CA PHE A 100 0.02 13.94 -8.99
C PHE A 100 0.38 15.25 -8.32
N LEU A 101 1.01 16.13 -9.06
CA LEU A 101 1.59 17.39 -8.55
C LEU A 101 1.01 18.58 -9.30
N TYR A 102 0.91 19.73 -8.64
CA TYR A 102 0.51 20.95 -9.33
C TYR A 102 1.50 21.30 -10.45
N GLU A 103 0.95 21.73 -11.60
CA GLU A 103 1.73 21.97 -12.81
C GLU A 103 2.72 23.11 -12.65
N GLU A 104 2.34 24.23 -12.03
CA GLU A 104 3.05 25.52 -12.11
C GLU A 104 3.46 26.13 -10.76
N PHE A 105 3.30 25.47 -9.62
CA PHE A 105 3.60 26.08 -8.33
C PHE A 105 5.02 25.81 -7.84
N GLY A 106 5.90 26.82 -8.01
CA GLY A 106 7.18 26.85 -7.32
C GLY A 106 8.24 25.86 -7.83
N ARG A 107 9.18 25.55 -6.96
CA ARG A 107 10.31 24.62 -7.25
C ARG A 107 9.84 23.18 -7.45
N LEU A 108 8.70 22.83 -6.89
CA LEU A 108 8.14 21.48 -6.85
C LEU A 108 7.04 21.26 -7.90
N SER A 109 6.99 22.11 -8.94
CA SER A 109 6.01 21.91 -10.01
C SER A 109 6.24 20.60 -10.75
N ALA A 110 5.15 19.94 -11.15
CA ALA A 110 5.20 18.71 -11.94
C ALA A 110 6.18 18.83 -13.12
N THR A 111 6.12 19.95 -13.86
CA THR A 111 6.98 20.23 -15.00
C THR A 111 8.48 20.24 -14.65
N ASN A 112 8.84 20.77 -13.48
CA ASN A 112 10.24 20.80 -13.06
C ASN A 112 10.72 19.42 -12.60
N ILE A 113 9.89 18.69 -11.87
CA ILE A 113 10.24 17.36 -11.39
C ILE A 113 10.33 16.36 -12.55
N GLN A 114 9.45 16.45 -13.55
CA GLN A 114 9.52 15.62 -14.77
C GLN A 114 10.85 15.70 -15.50
N LYS A 115 11.57 16.83 -15.43
CA LYS A 115 12.90 16.96 -16.04
C LYS A 115 13.95 15.99 -15.48
N ASN A 116 13.73 15.44 -14.28
CA ASN A 116 14.63 14.42 -13.76
C ASN A 116 14.62 13.15 -14.60
N PHE A 117 13.51 12.86 -15.29
CA PHE A 117 13.41 11.71 -16.18
C PHE A 117 14.22 11.84 -17.48
N ASP A 118 14.73 13.04 -17.79
CA ASP A 118 15.62 13.26 -18.94
C ASP A 118 17.08 12.82 -18.67
N PHE A 119 17.39 12.46 -17.43
CA PHE A 119 18.76 12.12 -17.02
C PHE A 119 18.86 10.66 -16.56
N SER A 120 20.02 10.02 -16.88
CA SER A 120 20.35 8.70 -16.34
C SER A 120 20.30 8.71 -14.80
N PRO A 121 19.82 7.63 -14.16
CA PRO A 121 19.53 6.31 -14.74
C PRO A 121 18.08 6.12 -15.21
N TRP A 122 17.29 7.18 -15.36
CA TRP A 122 15.90 7.07 -15.80
C TRP A 122 15.82 6.70 -17.27
N GLU A 123 14.97 5.71 -17.57
CA GLU A 123 14.65 5.26 -18.92
C GLU A 123 13.14 5.24 -19.12
N PHE A 124 12.69 5.74 -20.29
CA PHE A 124 11.27 5.66 -20.67
C PHE A 124 10.89 4.21 -20.90
N HIS A 125 9.86 3.73 -20.18
CA HIS A 125 9.37 2.37 -20.30
C HIS A 125 8.19 2.27 -21.29
N HIS A 126 7.07 2.93 -20.98
CA HIS A 126 5.89 2.93 -21.85
C HIS A 126 4.94 4.08 -21.52
N ARG A 127 4.00 4.30 -22.45
CA ARG A 127 2.90 5.26 -22.28
C ARG A 127 1.57 4.54 -22.14
N VAL A 128 0.79 4.93 -21.12
CA VAL A 128 -0.60 4.55 -20.96
C VAL A 128 -1.49 5.65 -21.53
N GLU A 129 -2.25 5.33 -22.57
CA GLU A 129 -3.26 6.25 -23.06
C GLU A 129 -4.50 6.17 -22.15
N LEU A 130 -4.96 7.32 -21.67
CA LEU A 130 -6.22 7.39 -20.96
C LEU A 130 -7.35 7.41 -21.99
N PRO A 131 -8.37 6.54 -21.86
CA PRO A 131 -9.48 6.51 -22.81
C PRO A 131 -10.13 7.90 -22.86
N ALA A 132 -10.23 8.46 -24.07
CA ALA A 132 -10.87 9.71 -24.34
C ALA A 132 -12.40 9.59 -24.12
N HIS A 133 -12.85 9.68 -22.88
CA HIS A 133 -14.26 9.82 -22.58
C HIS A 133 -14.71 11.24 -22.84
N ALA A 134 -15.33 11.40 -24.04
CA ALA A 134 -16.25 12.46 -24.39
C ALA A 134 -15.76 13.91 -24.22
N LYS A 135 -14.70 14.27 -24.89
CA LYS A 135 -14.50 15.56 -25.59
C LYS A 135 -13.08 15.56 -26.20
N PRO A 136 -12.89 15.99 -27.45
CA PRO A 136 -11.57 15.97 -28.11
C PRO A 136 -10.70 17.11 -27.58
N ARG A 137 -10.16 16.97 -26.40
CA ARG A 137 -9.15 17.87 -25.85
C ARG A 137 -8.13 17.04 -25.09
N ILE A 138 -6.99 16.83 -25.76
CA ILE A 138 -5.75 16.30 -25.22
C ILE A 138 -5.91 14.83 -24.80
N THR A 139 -5.32 13.94 -25.55
CA THR A 139 -5.02 12.57 -25.14
C THR A 139 -4.03 12.69 -23.99
N ALA A 140 -4.52 12.72 -22.76
CA ALA A 140 -3.68 12.74 -21.58
C ALA A 140 -3.04 11.35 -21.48
N GLY A 141 -1.87 11.17 -22.06
CA GLY A 141 -1.05 9.99 -21.87
C GLY A 141 -0.33 10.10 -20.54
N GLN A 142 -0.13 8.98 -19.91
CA GLN A 142 0.68 8.85 -18.70
C GLN A 142 1.94 8.08 -19.05
N ASP A 143 3.10 8.74 -18.93
CA ASP A 143 4.40 8.14 -19.21
C ASP A 143 4.96 7.49 -17.94
N PHE A 144 5.46 6.27 -18.09
CA PHE A 144 6.12 5.52 -17.04
C PHE A 144 7.60 5.36 -17.34
N TYR A 145 8.41 5.51 -16.31
CA TYR A 145 9.86 5.47 -16.35
C TYR A 145 10.37 4.43 -15.37
N GLU A 146 11.48 3.79 -15.72
CA GLU A 146 12.21 2.87 -14.86
C GLU A 146 13.62 3.38 -14.55
N THR A 147 14.24 2.84 -13.48
CA THR A 147 15.64 3.08 -13.16
C THR A 147 16.46 1.82 -13.34
N PHE A 148 16.02 0.74 -12.70
CA PHE A 148 16.69 -0.56 -12.73
C PHE A 148 15.63 -1.67 -12.80
N PRO A 149 15.98 -2.84 -13.37
CA PRO A 149 15.10 -4.00 -13.36
C PRO A 149 14.60 -4.34 -11.95
N ASP A 150 13.39 -4.89 -11.87
CA ASP A 150 12.71 -5.31 -10.63
C ASP A 150 12.37 -4.18 -9.64
N LEU A 151 12.70 -2.91 -9.95
CA LEU A 151 12.27 -1.75 -9.18
C LEU A 151 10.93 -1.17 -9.70
N PRO A 152 10.20 -0.43 -8.86
CA PRO A 152 8.91 0.16 -9.27
C PRO A 152 9.07 1.13 -10.43
N LEU A 153 8.08 1.16 -11.31
CA LEU A 153 7.97 2.22 -12.30
C LEU A 153 7.50 3.53 -11.65
N TRP A 154 7.89 4.64 -12.26
CA TRP A 154 7.53 5.97 -11.77
C TRP A 154 6.83 6.79 -12.86
N SER A 155 5.92 7.64 -12.42
CA SER A 155 5.21 8.56 -13.30
C SER A 155 4.85 9.84 -12.56
N ILE A 156 4.85 10.96 -13.26
CA ILE A 156 4.39 12.25 -12.75
C ILE A 156 3.24 12.74 -13.62
N CYS A 157 2.13 13.06 -12.99
CA CYS A 157 0.94 13.58 -13.63
C CYS A 157 0.67 14.99 -13.14
N PRO A 158 0.68 16.00 -14.01
CA PRO A 158 0.32 17.35 -13.63
C PRO A 158 -1.17 17.44 -13.28
N VAL A 159 -1.49 18.18 -12.21
CA VAL A 159 -2.86 18.52 -11.82
C VAL A 159 -3.02 20.03 -11.75
N HIS A 160 -4.22 20.50 -12.11
CA HIS A 160 -4.54 21.92 -12.11
C HIS A 160 -5.42 22.35 -10.91
N CYS A 161 -6.08 21.38 -10.28
CA CYS A 161 -6.96 21.61 -9.14
C CYS A 161 -7.15 20.34 -8.30
N GLY A 162 -7.66 20.51 -7.09
CA GLY A 162 -7.85 19.42 -6.13
C GLY A 162 -6.60 19.17 -5.29
N ASN A 163 -6.50 18.00 -4.67
CA ASN A 163 -5.35 17.62 -3.86
C ASN A 163 -4.21 17.07 -4.73
N GLU A 164 -2.98 17.27 -4.31
CA GLU A 164 -1.86 16.46 -4.79
C GLU A 164 -1.99 15.03 -4.27
N HIS A 165 -1.51 14.05 -5.02
CA HIS A 165 -1.64 12.64 -4.63
C HIS A 165 -0.33 11.90 -4.75
N LEU A 166 -0.01 11.09 -3.74
CA LEU A 166 0.89 9.97 -3.87
C LEU A 166 0.03 8.73 -4.13
N ARG A 167 0.21 8.08 -5.26
CA ARG A 167 -0.57 6.90 -5.65
C ARG A 167 0.35 5.72 -5.88
N PHE A 168 0.17 4.67 -5.08
CA PHE A 168 0.68 3.35 -5.42
C PHE A 168 -0.24 2.75 -6.49
N HIS A 169 0.34 2.35 -7.60
CA HIS A 169 -0.40 1.89 -8.76
C HIS A 169 0.01 0.46 -9.07
N LEU A 170 -0.97 -0.43 -9.27
CA LEU A 170 -0.76 -1.81 -9.65
C LEU A 170 -1.33 -2.06 -11.04
N PHE A 171 -0.49 -2.50 -11.96
CA PHE A 171 -0.93 -3.19 -13.16
C PHE A 171 -1.36 -4.60 -12.77
N VAL A 172 -2.56 -5.02 -13.20
CA VAL A 172 -3.18 -6.27 -12.73
C VAL A 172 -3.63 -7.16 -13.89
N LYS A 173 -3.56 -8.49 -13.68
CA LYS A 173 -4.07 -9.52 -14.60
C LYS A 173 -5.54 -9.82 -14.32
N ASN A 174 -5.87 -10.02 -13.04
CA ASN A 174 -7.20 -10.44 -12.57
C ASN A 174 -7.92 -9.29 -11.88
N PHE A 175 -8.34 -8.28 -12.65
CA PHE A 175 -8.90 -7.03 -12.12
C PHE A 175 -10.02 -7.23 -11.08
N LYS A 176 -10.94 -8.18 -11.33
CA LYS A 176 -12.08 -8.43 -10.44
C LYS A 176 -11.64 -8.98 -9.07
N ASP A 177 -10.76 -9.97 -9.09
CA ASP A 177 -10.29 -10.63 -7.87
C ASP A 177 -9.37 -9.69 -7.07
N MET A 178 -8.48 -8.96 -7.77
CA MET A 178 -7.63 -7.95 -7.18
C MET A 178 -8.46 -6.83 -6.52
N LYS A 179 -9.51 -6.34 -7.20
CA LYS A 179 -10.41 -5.33 -6.63
C LYS A 179 -11.08 -5.84 -5.35
N SER A 180 -11.67 -7.03 -5.38
CA SER A 180 -12.32 -7.62 -4.20
C SER A 180 -11.34 -7.84 -3.05
N PHE A 181 -10.14 -8.30 -3.36
CA PHE A 181 -9.07 -8.50 -2.39
C PHE A 181 -8.70 -7.19 -1.67
N TYR A 182 -8.40 -6.13 -2.44
CA TYR A 182 -8.01 -4.86 -1.85
C TYR A 182 -9.18 -4.11 -1.17
N GLU A 183 -10.43 -4.29 -1.62
CA GLU A 183 -11.61 -3.82 -0.89
C GLU A 183 -11.71 -4.44 0.52
N SER A 184 -11.46 -5.74 0.62
CA SER A 184 -11.47 -6.46 1.89
C SER A 184 -10.26 -6.10 2.75
N LEU A 185 -9.05 -6.08 2.16
CA LEU A 185 -7.81 -5.80 2.88
C LEU A 185 -7.76 -4.38 3.46
N THR A 186 -8.21 -3.40 2.70
CA THR A 186 -8.22 -1.99 3.13
C THR A 186 -9.47 -1.59 3.88
N SER A 187 -10.50 -2.44 3.88
CA SER A 187 -11.86 -2.13 4.39
C SER A 187 -12.46 -0.87 3.73
N LYS A 188 -12.03 -0.57 2.49
CA LYS A 188 -12.51 0.59 1.72
C LYS A 188 -13.13 0.14 0.40
N LYS A 189 -14.19 0.83 -0.02
CA LYS A 189 -14.78 0.61 -1.33
C LYS A 189 -13.96 1.29 -2.41
N ALA A 190 -13.75 0.59 -3.52
CA ALA A 190 -13.07 1.14 -4.67
C ALA A 190 -13.96 2.15 -5.40
N THR A 191 -13.40 3.31 -5.77
CA THR A 191 -13.99 4.19 -6.75
C THR A 191 -13.63 3.68 -8.14
N SER A 192 -14.62 3.14 -8.87
CA SER A 192 -14.42 2.63 -10.22
C SER A 192 -14.60 3.74 -11.25
N VAL A 193 -13.60 3.96 -12.10
CA VAL A 193 -13.61 5.00 -13.14
C VAL A 193 -13.95 4.41 -14.51
N SER A 194 -13.48 3.18 -14.77
CA SER A 194 -13.74 2.44 -16.00
C SER A 194 -13.76 0.93 -15.75
N ALA A 195 -14.06 0.14 -16.78
CA ALA A 195 -14.14 -1.32 -16.67
C ALA A 195 -12.82 -1.99 -16.20
N GLY A 196 -11.67 -1.35 -16.42
CA GLY A 196 -10.34 -1.89 -16.03
C GLY A 196 -9.56 -0.96 -15.11
N PHE A 197 -10.20 0.04 -14.49
CA PHE A 197 -9.51 0.96 -13.59
C PHE A 197 -10.35 1.35 -12.38
N CYS A 198 -9.77 1.23 -11.20
CA CYS A 198 -10.33 1.74 -9.96
C CYS A 198 -9.22 2.24 -9.03
N PHE A 199 -9.61 3.04 -8.05
CA PHE A 199 -8.71 3.48 -6.99
C PHE A 199 -9.37 3.49 -5.62
N PHE A 200 -8.53 3.46 -4.58
CA PHE A 200 -8.88 3.55 -3.17
C PHE A 200 -8.22 4.80 -2.60
N THR A 201 -8.98 5.71 -2.01
CA THR A 201 -8.40 6.79 -1.20
C THR A 201 -8.12 6.25 0.19
N LEU A 202 -6.86 5.95 0.47
CA LEU A 202 -6.43 5.36 1.73
C LEU A 202 -6.33 6.41 2.84
N TYR A 203 -5.85 7.60 2.49
CA TYR A 203 -5.75 8.76 3.35
C TYR A 203 -6.10 10.02 2.57
N SER A 204 -6.73 11.00 3.23
CA SER A 204 -7.04 12.30 2.64
C SER A 204 -6.98 13.38 3.69
N GLN A 205 -6.29 14.46 3.38
CA GLN A 205 -6.30 15.72 4.13
C GLN A 205 -6.36 16.88 3.14
N SER A 206 -6.55 18.10 3.64
CA SER A 206 -6.51 19.28 2.78
C SER A 206 -5.15 19.39 2.08
N GLY A 207 -5.17 19.38 0.76
CA GLY A 207 -3.99 19.50 -0.11
C GLY A 207 -3.28 18.20 -0.45
N PHE A 208 -3.56 17.06 0.21
CA PHE A 208 -2.83 15.83 -0.05
C PHE A 208 -3.65 14.55 0.16
N ASP A 209 -3.55 13.62 -0.79
CA ASP A 209 -4.14 12.28 -0.69
C ASP A 209 -3.08 11.18 -0.84
N VAL A 210 -3.31 10.04 -0.18
CA VAL A 210 -2.62 8.77 -0.48
C VAL A 210 -3.62 7.81 -1.08
N GLN A 211 -3.29 7.26 -2.23
CA GLN A 211 -4.18 6.39 -3.00
C GLN A 211 -3.49 5.08 -3.37
N LEU A 212 -4.28 4.03 -3.51
CA LEU A 212 -3.92 2.78 -4.18
C LEU A 212 -4.80 2.65 -5.41
N SER A 213 -4.26 2.25 -6.56
CA SER A 213 -5.06 2.05 -7.77
C SER A 213 -4.71 0.75 -8.48
N LEU A 214 -5.71 0.20 -9.17
CA LEU A 214 -5.60 -1.01 -9.96
C LEU A 214 -5.92 -0.69 -11.41
N LYS A 215 -5.08 -1.14 -12.34
CA LYS A 215 -5.24 -0.94 -13.77
C LYS A 215 -5.04 -2.26 -14.51
N TYR A 216 -6.07 -2.68 -15.22
CA TYR A 216 -5.98 -3.76 -16.18
C TYR A 216 -5.75 -3.20 -17.58
N MET A 217 -4.75 -3.71 -18.28
CA MET A 217 -4.47 -3.41 -19.68
C MET A 217 -4.13 -4.73 -20.39
N PRO A 218 -4.88 -5.09 -21.46
CA PRO A 218 -4.66 -6.34 -22.16
C PRO A 218 -3.28 -6.49 -22.79
N GLU A 219 -2.65 -5.37 -23.16
CA GLU A 219 -1.33 -5.28 -23.79
C GLU A 219 -0.16 -5.30 -22.80
N ILE A 220 -0.43 -5.18 -21.50
CA ILE A 220 0.59 -5.20 -20.45
C ILE A 220 0.57 -6.55 -19.75
N LEU A 221 1.74 -7.15 -19.61
CA LEU A 221 1.97 -8.34 -18.81
C LEU A 221 2.73 -7.97 -17.52
N PRO A 222 2.01 -7.71 -16.41
CA PRO A 222 2.65 -7.29 -15.18
C PRO A 222 3.42 -8.46 -14.54
N GLN A 223 4.64 -8.14 -14.10
CA GLN A 223 5.54 -9.04 -13.41
C GLN A 223 5.61 -8.68 -11.92
N THR A 224 5.65 -9.69 -11.07
CA THR A 224 5.83 -9.50 -9.64
C THR A 224 7.26 -9.09 -9.33
N SER A 225 7.43 -8.07 -8.48
CA SER A 225 8.75 -7.63 -8.03
C SER A 225 9.22 -8.45 -6.82
N ASN A 226 10.50 -8.80 -6.80
CA ASN A 226 11.16 -9.36 -5.62
C ASN A 226 11.68 -8.27 -4.68
N SER A 227 12.01 -7.09 -5.24
CA SER A 227 12.58 -5.95 -4.53
C SER A 227 11.54 -5.05 -3.89
N ALA A 228 10.38 -4.88 -4.53
CA ALA A 228 9.38 -3.91 -4.11
C ALA A 228 8.10 -4.57 -3.61
N ARG A 229 7.61 -4.11 -2.45
CA ARG A 229 6.40 -4.65 -1.82
C ARG A 229 5.56 -3.53 -1.21
N LEU A 230 4.26 -3.57 -1.43
CA LEU A 230 3.36 -2.74 -0.64
C LEU A 230 3.32 -3.25 0.80
N ARG A 231 3.39 -2.31 1.74
CA ARG A 231 3.21 -2.57 3.18
C ARG A 231 1.92 -1.92 3.62
N LEU A 232 0.98 -2.72 4.12
CA LEU A 232 -0.32 -2.26 4.59
C LEU A 232 -0.47 -2.54 6.09
N LYS A 233 -1.02 -1.57 6.81
CA LYS A 233 -1.39 -1.73 8.21
C LYS A 233 -2.83 -2.17 8.31
N ILE A 234 -3.08 -3.25 9.03
CA ILE A 234 -4.43 -3.76 9.33
C ILE A 234 -4.58 -3.97 10.83
N LYS A 235 -5.82 -4.04 11.31
CA LYS A 235 -6.07 -4.25 12.75
C LYS A 235 -5.67 -5.65 13.20
N ASP A 236 -6.16 -6.67 12.52
CA ASP A 236 -5.97 -8.09 12.87
C ASP A 236 -5.85 -8.92 11.58
N ILE A 237 -4.78 -9.71 11.47
CA ILE A 237 -4.55 -10.60 10.31
C ILE A 237 -5.68 -11.65 10.17
N ASN A 238 -6.27 -12.08 11.27
CA ASN A 238 -7.34 -13.09 11.22
C ASN A 238 -8.58 -12.60 10.47
N ALA A 239 -8.83 -11.28 10.45
CA ALA A 239 -9.96 -10.69 9.73
C ALA A 239 -9.85 -10.83 8.20
N VAL A 240 -8.66 -11.10 7.69
CA VAL A 240 -8.39 -11.22 6.25
C VAL A 240 -7.95 -12.61 5.82
N MET A 241 -7.88 -13.57 6.76
CA MET A 241 -7.43 -14.94 6.45
C MET A 241 -8.24 -15.63 5.36
N ASP A 242 -9.56 -15.39 5.33
CA ASP A 242 -10.47 -16.06 4.38
C ASP A 242 -10.34 -15.55 2.94
N ILE A 243 -9.70 -14.39 2.73
CA ILE A 243 -9.46 -13.83 1.39
C ILE A 243 -8.08 -14.17 0.84
N LEU A 244 -7.19 -14.75 1.66
CA LEU A 244 -5.84 -15.12 1.25
C LEU A 244 -5.85 -16.47 0.55
N SER A 245 -5.24 -16.55 -0.64
CA SER A 245 -5.06 -17.80 -1.37
C SER A 245 -4.05 -18.72 -0.70
N ASP A 246 -3.02 -18.13 -0.10
CA ASP A 246 -1.92 -18.82 0.56
C ASP A 246 -1.88 -18.51 2.05
N ARG A 247 -1.30 -19.45 2.81
CA ARG A 247 -1.11 -19.24 4.24
C ARG A 247 -0.11 -18.10 4.49
N PRO A 248 -0.45 -17.08 5.32
CA PRO A 248 0.46 -16.00 5.67
C PRO A 248 1.77 -16.51 6.29
N ILE A 249 2.89 -15.93 5.87
CA ILE A 249 4.21 -16.23 6.42
C ILE A 249 4.55 -15.15 7.44
N ARG A 250 4.71 -15.56 8.70
CA ARG A 250 5.08 -14.63 9.77
C ARG A 250 6.56 -14.29 9.69
N LYS A 251 6.91 -12.99 9.66
CA LYS A 251 8.30 -12.48 9.63
C LYS A 251 8.73 -11.85 10.97
N GLY A 252 7.78 -11.53 11.84
CA GLY A 252 8.04 -10.87 13.13
C GLY A 252 6.83 -10.94 14.05
N ASP A 253 6.83 -10.15 15.11
CA ASP A 253 5.72 -10.13 16.09
C ASP A 253 4.41 -9.67 15.47
N THR A 254 4.47 -8.66 14.59
CA THR A 254 3.32 -8.01 13.96
C THR A 254 3.39 -8.00 12.44
N LEU A 255 4.45 -8.56 11.84
CA LEU A 255 4.71 -8.48 10.41
C LEU A 255 4.49 -9.84 9.73
N TRP A 256 3.72 -9.81 8.64
CA TRP A 256 3.36 -10.97 7.83
C TRP A 256 3.66 -10.72 6.36
N VAL A 257 4.01 -11.77 5.64
CA VAL A 257 4.07 -11.78 4.17
C VAL A 257 2.87 -12.55 3.66
N VAL A 258 2.12 -11.94 2.75
CA VAL A 258 0.99 -12.54 2.04
C VAL A 258 1.15 -12.30 0.54
N LYS A 259 0.39 -13.03 -0.27
CA LYS A 259 0.30 -12.79 -1.71
C LYS A 259 -1.09 -12.30 -2.07
N ASP A 260 -1.17 -11.34 -2.99
CA ASP A 260 -2.41 -10.97 -3.64
C ASP A 260 -2.82 -11.99 -4.73
N PRO A 261 -4.01 -11.89 -5.34
CA PRO A 261 -4.47 -12.83 -6.36
C PRO A 261 -3.60 -12.92 -7.62
N ASP A 262 -2.83 -11.88 -7.93
CA ASP A 262 -1.88 -11.86 -9.05
C ASP A 262 -0.48 -12.36 -8.66
N GLY A 263 -0.27 -12.70 -7.38
CA GLY A 263 0.96 -13.25 -6.84
C GLY A 263 1.96 -12.21 -6.30
N ASN A 264 1.62 -10.92 -6.27
CA ASN A 264 2.49 -9.91 -5.68
C ASN A 264 2.63 -10.13 -4.18
N ALA A 265 3.86 -10.10 -3.68
CA ALA A 265 4.14 -10.20 -2.26
C ALA A 265 3.81 -8.87 -1.56
N LEU A 266 3.04 -8.95 -0.48
CA LEU A 266 2.65 -7.83 0.36
C LEU A 266 3.21 -8.02 1.77
N LEU A 267 3.55 -6.92 2.43
CA LEU A 267 3.85 -6.87 3.85
C LEU A 267 2.62 -6.38 4.60
N ILE A 268 2.13 -7.20 5.51
CA ILE A 268 0.98 -6.84 6.36
C ILE A 268 1.49 -6.60 7.77
N GLU A 269 1.27 -5.39 8.27
CA GLU A 269 1.59 -4.99 9.63
C GLU A 269 0.31 -4.98 10.47
N GLU A 270 0.29 -5.80 11.50
CA GLU A 270 -0.83 -5.91 12.43
C GLU A 270 -0.70 -4.84 13.52
N THR A 271 -1.68 -3.93 13.62
CA THR A 271 -1.65 -2.81 14.58
C THR A 271 -2.22 -3.19 15.95
N GLU A 272 -3.15 -4.18 15.98
CA GLU A 272 -3.71 -4.73 17.21
C GLU A 272 -3.38 -6.23 17.27
N PRO A 273 -2.22 -6.62 17.84
CA PRO A 273 -1.83 -8.03 17.90
C PRO A 273 -2.93 -8.86 18.55
N SER A 274 -3.27 -9.98 17.93
CA SER A 274 -4.32 -10.88 18.39
C SER A 274 -4.15 -11.21 19.88
N SER A 275 -5.26 -11.46 20.57
CA SER A 275 -5.25 -11.76 22.02
C SER A 275 -4.30 -12.92 22.38
N LEU A 276 -4.04 -13.84 21.44
CA LEU A 276 -3.07 -14.93 21.60
C LEU A 276 -1.62 -14.45 21.66
N SER A 277 -1.24 -13.42 20.93
CA SER A 277 0.12 -12.84 20.96
C SER A 277 0.32 -12.03 22.25
N LYS A 278 -0.72 -11.30 22.69
CA LYS A 278 -0.73 -10.60 23.98
C LYS A 278 -0.59 -11.58 25.15
N MET A 279 -1.20 -12.76 25.05
CA MET A 279 -1.13 -13.80 26.07
C MET A 279 0.25 -14.49 26.09
N LYS A 280 0.86 -14.80 24.95
CA LYS A 280 2.23 -15.30 24.86
C LYS A 280 3.26 -14.31 25.42
N LYS A 281 3.11 -13.01 25.12
CA LYS A 281 3.99 -11.95 25.65
C LYS A 281 3.86 -11.82 27.18
N ARG A 282 2.65 -11.96 27.75
CA ARG A 282 2.43 -11.98 29.20
C ARG A 282 3.01 -13.22 29.87
N LEU A 283 2.95 -14.39 29.20
CA LEU A 283 3.53 -15.65 29.70
C LEU A 283 5.05 -15.65 29.64
N SER A 284 5.65 -15.05 28.59
CA SER A 284 7.11 -14.96 28.49
C SER A 284 7.73 -13.89 29.41
N SER A 285 6.97 -12.84 29.79
CA SER A 285 7.41 -11.84 30.76
C SER A 285 7.31 -12.28 32.23
N ASN A 286 6.50 -13.32 32.48
CA ASN A 286 6.38 -13.96 33.81
C ASN A 286 7.16 -15.28 33.86
N ALA A 287 8.45 -15.23 33.56
CA ALA A 287 9.36 -16.41 33.51
C ALA A 287 9.65 -17.05 34.89
N SER A 288 8.64 -17.20 35.74
CA SER A 288 8.69 -17.99 36.99
C SER A 288 7.45 -18.87 37.19
N LEU A 289 6.68 -19.15 36.12
CA LEU A 289 5.52 -20.04 36.23
C LEU A 289 5.89 -21.46 35.74
N ASP A 290 5.58 -22.43 36.57
CA ASP A 290 5.84 -23.86 36.48
C ASP A 290 5.23 -24.46 35.20
N THR A 291 5.94 -25.39 34.55
CA THR A 291 5.58 -26.01 33.25
C THR A 291 4.23 -26.77 33.31
N SER A 292 3.72 -27.10 34.50
CA SER A 292 2.42 -27.77 34.68
C SER A 292 1.21 -26.93 34.28
N ASP A 293 1.34 -25.61 34.29
CA ASP A 293 0.23 -24.71 33.92
C ASP A 293 0.07 -24.54 32.39
N TYR A 294 1.10 -24.85 31.61
CA TYR A 294 1.06 -24.77 30.17
C TYR A 294 0.11 -25.78 29.51
N GLU A 295 0.09 -27.03 30.02
CA GLU A 295 -0.76 -28.09 29.47
C GLU A 295 -2.23 -27.88 29.75
N ASN A 296 -2.58 -27.34 30.92
CA ASN A 296 -3.95 -27.07 31.29
C ASN A 296 -4.60 -25.92 30.51
N VAL A 297 -3.83 -24.89 30.13
CA VAL A 297 -4.33 -23.76 29.33
C VAL A 297 -4.58 -24.19 27.90
N ILE A 298 -3.72 -25.03 27.31
CA ILE A 298 -3.90 -25.54 25.94
C ILE A 298 -5.10 -26.48 25.86
N PHE A 299 -5.32 -27.29 26.90
CA PHE A 299 -6.46 -28.21 26.96
C PHE A 299 -7.79 -27.45 27.07
N THR A 300 -7.85 -26.36 27.84
CA THR A 300 -9.05 -25.53 28.02
C THR A 300 -9.41 -24.76 26.75
N LEU A 301 -8.43 -24.31 25.97
CA LEU A 301 -8.66 -23.62 24.69
C LEU A 301 -9.13 -24.56 23.57
N LYS A 302 -8.69 -25.84 23.57
CA LYS A 302 -9.16 -26.84 22.61
C LYS A 302 -10.62 -27.30 22.88
N LEU A 303 -11.11 -27.16 24.07
CA LEU A 303 -12.49 -27.52 24.43
C LEU A 303 -13.52 -26.41 24.13
N ARG A 304 -13.07 -25.12 24.08
CA ARG A 304 -13.93 -23.98 23.71
C ARG A 304 -14.10 -23.78 22.22
N GLY A 305 -13.27 -24.39 21.38
CA GLY A 305 -13.35 -24.32 19.92
C GLY A 305 -14.23 -25.39 19.26
N LYS A 306 -15.02 -26.16 20.05
CA LYS A 306 -15.92 -27.20 19.56
C LYS A 306 -17.38 -27.04 20.05
N GLN A 307 -17.82 -25.82 20.26
CA GLN A 307 -19.26 -25.52 20.44
C GLN A 307 -19.70 -24.50 19.39
#